data_d69e2e681f6df51917d2f94fa16fd234
#
_entry.id   d69e2e681f6df51917d2f94fa16fd234
#
_cell.length_a   1.000
_cell.length_b   1.000
_cell.length_c   1.000
_cell.angle_alpha   90.00
_cell.angle_beta   90.00
_cell.angle_gamma   90.00
#
_symmetry.space_group_name_H-M   'P 1'
#
loop_
_entity.id
_entity.type
_entity.pdbx_description
1 polymer ?
#
loop_
_entity_poly.entity_id
_entity_poly.type
_entity_poly.pdbx_seq_one_letter_code
_entity_poly.pdbx_strand_id
1 'polypeptide(L)'
;DGFIAKMNERAKELGAVNSDFENPNGLNAQNHYTTARDMALITQELLENHEEFKTIAQTLQYTIGATNLVDQARTFQQGDLMFYDWSDYYYPKTIAGKTGYTDEALNTLVSCATDDNLELISVVLKTHGKNVYPDSINLLDYGFNNFAKYTIADYEDSGDFKEIDPDAYVVLPE
;
A
#
# COMPACT_ATOMS: atom_id res chain seq x y z
N ASP A 1 -16.52 18.03 -7.99
CA ASP A 1 -15.82 17.97 -9.31
C ASP A 1 -14.33 18.32 -9.22
N GLY A 2 -13.93 19.42 -8.54
CA GLY A 2 -12.52 19.82 -8.46
C GLY A 2 -11.61 18.82 -7.73
N PHE A 3 -12.11 18.13 -6.70
CA PHE A 3 -11.31 17.13 -5.97
C PHE A 3 -11.06 15.88 -6.81
N ILE A 4 -12.06 15.37 -7.51
CA ILE A 4 -11.93 14.21 -8.41
C ILE A 4 -10.94 14.50 -9.54
N ALA A 5 -11.00 15.70 -10.13
CA ALA A 5 -10.05 16.11 -11.15
C ALA A 5 -8.61 16.06 -10.63
N LYS A 6 -8.36 16.55 -9.39
CA LYS A 6 -7.04 16.48 -8.76
C LYS A 6 -6.59 15.04 -8.43
N MET A 7 -7.51 14.16 -8.03
CA MET A 7 -7.18 12.73 -7.83
C MET A 7 -6.66 12.12 -9.14
N ASN A 8 -7.36 12.33 -10.24
CA ASN A 8 -6.98 11.80 -11.55
C ASN A 8 -5.72 12.46 -12.13
N GLU A 9 -5.53 13.76 -11.90
CA GLU A 9 -4.31 14.47 -12.27
C GLU A 9 -3.10 13.89 -11.52
N ARG A 10 -3.23 13.74 -10.18
CA ARG A 10 -2.15 13.17 -9.37
C ARG A 10 -1.84 11.73 -9.74
N ALA A 11 -2.84 10.89 -9.98
CA ALA A 11 -2.63 9.53 -10.42
C ALA A 11 -1.80 9.48 -11.72
N LYS A 12 -2.10 10.34 -12.69
CA LYS A 12 -1.34 10.43 -13.95
C LYS A 12 0.09 10.91 -13.75
N GLU A 13 0.32 11.89 -12.87
CA GLU A 13 1.66 12.37 -12.52
C GLU A 13 2.53 11.25 -11.94
N LEU A 14 1.94 10.34 -11.16
CA LEU A 14 2.59 9.16 -10.59
C LEU A 14 2.78 8.02 -11.61
N GLY A 15 2.32 8.17 -12.84
CA GLY A 15 2.37 7.13 -13.85
C GLY A 15 1.24 6.09 -13.75
N ALA A 16 0.24 6.30 -12.90
CA ALA A 16 -0.96 5.47 -12.78
C ALA A 16 -1.97 5.82 -13.90
N VAL A 17 -1.61 5.49 -15.13
CA VAL A 17 -2.31 5.92 -16.36
C VAL A 17 -3.46 5.02 -16.77
N ASN A 18 -3.65 3.89 -16.10
CA ASN A 18 -4.73 2.94 -16.35
C ASN A 18 -5.79 2.97 -15.22
N SER A 19 -5.96 4.13 -14.61
CA SER A 19 -6.95 4.36 -13.56
C SER A 19 -7.78 5.59 -13.88
N ASP A 20 -9.06 5.53 -13.53
CA ASP A 20 -9.98 6.67 -13.55
C ASP A 20 -10.84 6.64 -12.29
N PHE A 21 -10.85 7.76 -11.55
CA PHE A 21 -11.59 7.90 -10.32
C PHE A 21 -12.79 8.83 -10.52
N GLU A 22 -14.00 8.34 -10.25
CA GLU A 22 -15.23 9.13 -10.31
C GLU A 22 -15.72 9.61 -8.94
N ASN A 23 -15.16 9.06 -7.86
CA ASN A 23 -15.47 9.45 -6.49
C ASN A 23 -14.30 9.14 -5.53
N PRO A 24 -14.26 9.79 -4.35
CA PRO A 24 -13.17 9.57 -3.38
C PRO A 24 -13.44 8.43 -2.40
N ASN A 25 -14.63 7.83 -2.41
CA ASN A 25 -15.07 6.85 -1.42
C ASN A 25 -15.01 5.39 -1.91
N GLY A 26 -14.69 5.17 -3.20
CA GLY A 26 -14.54 3.85 -3.80
C GLY A 26 -15.86 3.14 -4.10
N LEU A 27 -17.01 3.84 -4.09
CA LEU A 27 -18.27 3.25 -4.53
C LEU A 27 -18.31 3.10 -6.05
N ASN A 28 -19.06 2.10 -6.50
CA ASN A 28 -19.17 1.79 -7.92
C ASN A 28 -19.68 2.98 -8.74
N ALA A 29 -19.00 3.21 -9.86
CA ALA A 29 -19.42 4.15 -10.89
C ALA A 29 -18.94 3.60 -12.25
N GLN A 30 -19.54 4.11 -13.34
CA GLN A 30 -19.40 3.51 -14.67
C GLN A 30 -17.95 3.44 -15.16
N ASN A 31 -17.16 4.49 -14.88
CA ASN A 31 -15.77 4.58 -15.30
C ASN A 31 -14.80 4.60 -14.10
N HIS A 32 -15.23 4.06 -12.95
CA HIS A 32 -14.38 3.98 -11.74
C HIS A 32 -13.59 2.69 -11.75
N TYR A 33 -12.35 2.74 -12.19
CA TYR A 33 -11.47 1.56 -12.31
C TYR A 33 -10.02 1.88 -11.98
N THR A 34 -9.26 0.84 -11.71
CA THR A 34 -7.82 0.89 -11.47
C THR A 34 -7.16 -0.44 -11.87
N THR A 35 -5.84 -0.48 -11.78
CA THR A 35 -5.04 -1.70 -11.94
C THR A 35 -4.18 -1.96 -10.70
N ALA A 36 -3.71 -3.20 -10.53
CA ALA A 36 -2.80 -3.53 -9.44
C ALA A 36 -1.50 -2.71 -9.49
N ARG A 37 -0.96 -2.49 -10.70
CA ARG A 37 0.22 -1.65 -10.92
C ARG A 37 -0.02 -0.20 -10.48
N ASP A 38 -1.14 0.38 -10.90
CA ASP A 38 -1.45 1.78 -10.60
C ASP A 38 -1.66 2.00 -9.10
N MET A 39 -2.33 1.06 -8.42
CA MET A 39 -2.47 1.10 -6.97
C MET A 39 -1.13 0.95 -6.26
N ALA A 40 -0.21 0.13 -6.78
CA ALA A 40 1.14 0.04 -6.23
C ALA A 40 1.91 1.36 -6.34
N LEU A 41 1.84 2.06 -7.49
CA LEU A 41 2.46 3.38 -7.69
C LEU A 41 1.91 4.45 -6.74
N ILE A 42 0.58 4.48 -6.56
CA ILE A 42 -0.08 5.40 -5.62
C ILE A 42 0.35 5.09 -4.18
N THR A 43 0.45 3.81 -3.83
CA THR A 43 0.85 3.37 -2.49
C THR A 43 2.33 3.67 -2.23
N GLN A 44 3.19 3.49 -3.20
CA GLN A 44 4.61 3.85 -3.13
C GLN A 44 4.78 5.32 -2.80
N GLU A 45 4.08 6.21 -3.50
CA GLU A 45 4.08 7.65 -3.20
C GLU A 45 3.71 7.95 -1.74
N LEU A 46 2.68 7.26 -1.22
CA LEU A 46 2.25 7.43 0.18
C LEU A 46 3.32 6.98 1.17
N LEU A 47 4.03 5.89 0.89
CA LEU A 47 5.06 5.35 1.77
C LEU A 47 6.33 6.21 1.77
N GLU A 48 6.73 6.72 0.61
CA GLU A 48 7.98 7.46 0.42
C GLU A 48 7.87 8.93 0.82
N ASN A 49 6.73 9.58 0.56
CA ASN A 49 6.60 11.02 0.66
C ASN A 49 5.62 11.51 1.73
N HIS A 50 4.98 10.61 2.50
CA HIS A 50 3.98 10.95 3.52
C HIS A 50 4.20 10.15 4.81
N GLU A 51 5.09 10.64 5.69
CA GLU A 51 5.45 9.96 6.95
C GLU A 51 4.23 9.66 7.85
N GLU A 52 3.25 10.58 7.87
CA GLU A 52 2.03 10.41 8.66
C GLU A 52 1.19 9.22 8.18
N PHE A 53 1.33 8.81 6.91
CA PHE A 53 0.58 7.69 6.35
C PHE A 53 0.86 6.39 7.10
N LYS A 54 2.13 6.06 7.35
CA LYS A 54 2.51 4.85 8.09
C LYS A 54 1.94 4.88 9.51
N THR A 55 2.02 6.01 10.18
CA THR A 55 1.46 6.19 11.55
C THR A 55 -0.05 5.96 11.58
N ILE A 56 -0.78 6.54 10.61
CA ILE A 56 -2.24 6.38 10.52
C ILE A 56 -2.59 4.93 10.17
N ALA A 57 -1.90 4.32 9.21
CA ALA A 57 -2.18 2.97 8.74
C ALA A 57 -1.93 1.90 9.82
N GLN A 58 -0.96 2.10 10.71
CA GLN A 58 -0.64 1.21 11.83
C GLN A 58 -1.51 1.43 13.07
N THR A 59 -2.34 2.47 13.07
CA THR A 59 -3.23 2.75 14.21
C THR A 59 -4.36 1.73 14.25
N LEU A 60 -4.28 0.77 15.16
CA LEU A 60 -5.27 -0.32 15.28
C LEU A 60 -6.64 0.16 15.69
N GLN A 61 -6.70 1.20 16.52
CA GLN A 61 -7.94 1.78 17.01
C GLN A 61 -7.80 3.28 17.23
N TYR A 62 -8.80 4.04 16.81
CA TYR A 62 -8.86 5.47 17.05
C TYR A 62 -10.27 5.90 17.47
N THR A 63 -10.38 6.70 18.53
CA THR A 63 -11.66 7.20 19.03
C THR A 63 -11.77 8.70 18.78
N ILE A 64 -12.78 9.07 17.99
CA ILE A 64 -13.20 10.46 17.81
C ILE A 64 -14.22 10.79 18.89
N GLY A 65 -13.96 11.83 19.69
CA GLY A 65 -14.88 12.33 20.69
C GLY A 65 -16.17 12.88 20.10
N ALA A 66 -17.11 13.26 20.96
CA ALA A 66 -18.33 13.91 20.55
C ALA A 66 -18.04 15.19 19.74
N THR A 67 -18.88 15.50 18.76
CA THR A 67 -18.80 16.68 17.92
C THR A 67 -20.11 17.47 18.02
N ASN A 68 -20.16 18.65 17.40
CA ASN A 68 -21.40 19.43 17.32
C ASN A 68 -22.54 18.77 16.53
N LEU A 69 -22.25 17.71 15.74
CA LEU A 69 -23.24 16.97 14.94
C LEU A 69 -23.52 15.58 15.48
N VAL A 70 -22.61 15.01 16.25
CA VAL A 70 -22.73 13.66 16.83
C VAL A 70 -22.31 13.75 18.29
N ASP A 71 -23.26 13.54 19.20
CA ASP A 71 -23.11 13.71 20.63
C ASP A 71 -22.39 12.53 21.34
N GLN A 72 -22.10 11.46 20.61
CA GLN A 72 -21.43 10.26 21.13
C GLN A 72 -20.02 10.11 20.51
N ALA A 73 -19.10 9.59 21.30
CA ALA A 73 -17.79 9.18 20.81
C ALA A 73 -17.92 7.99 19.84
N ARG A 74 -17.10 7.97 18.81
CA ARG A 74 -17.07 6.91 17.80
C ARG A 74 -15.68 6.30 17.73
N THR A 75 -15.60 4.99 17.88
CA THR A 75 -14.36 4.24 17.80
C THR A 75 -14.27 3.55 16.44
N PHE A 76 -13.17 3.76 15.76
CA PHE A 76 -12.82 3.13 14.50
C PHE A 76 -11.70 2.12 14.74
N GLN A 77 -11.72 1.02 14.01
CA GLN A 77 -10.70 -0.02 14.07
C GLN A 77 -10.09 -0.23 12.69
N GLN A 78 -8.81 -0.63 12.67
CA GLN A 78 -8.14 -1.06 11.46
C GLN A 78 -8.86 -2.29 10.88
N GLY A 79 -9.23 -2.21 9.60
CA GLY A 79 -9.97 -3.28 8.93
C GLY A 79 -9.10 -4.40 8.36
N ASP A 80 -7.79 -4.22 8.34
CA ASP A 80 -6.86 -5.21 7.80
C ASP A 80 -6.45 -6.21 8.89
N LEU A 81 -6.81 -7.49 8.69
CA LEU A 81 -6.54 -8.56 9.64
C LEU A 81 -5.06 -8.95 9.74
N MET A 82 -4.22 -8.50 8.81
CA MET A 82 -2.79 -8.76 8.84
C MET A 82 -2.06 -8.05 10.00
N PHE A 83 -2.70 -7.03 10.60
CA PHE A 83 -2.16 -6.30 11.75
C PHE A 83 -2.40 -6.96 13.11
N TYR A 84 -3.31 -7.93 13.21
CA TYR A 84 -3.77 -8.46 14.49
C TYR A 84 -3.15 -9.82 14.80
N ASP A 85 -2.42 -9.93 15.91
CA ASP A 85 -1.74 -11.15 16.34
C ASP A 85 -2.67 -12.32 16.70
N TRP A 86 -3.94 -12.03 16.98
CA TRP A 86 -5.00 -13.02 17.18
C TRP A 86 -5.62 -13.55 15.87
N SER A 87 -5.28 -12.95 14.74
CA SER A 87 -5.82 -13.33 13.43
C SER A 87 -5.03 -14.47 12.80
N ASP A 88 -5.73 -15.40 12.14
CA ASP A 88 -5.11 -16.45 11.31
C ASP A 88 -4.32 -15.86 10.11
N TYR A 89 -4.49 -14.57 9.84
CA TYR A 89 -3.84 -13.84 8.76
C TYR A 89 -2.77 -12.87 9.25
N TYR A 90 -2.40 -12.95 10.52
CA TYR A 90 -1.36 -12.08 11.07
C TYR A 90 -0.05 -12.18 10.29
N TYR A 91 0.47 -11.03 9.87
CA TYR A 91 1.74 -10.95 9.18
C TYR A 91 2.63 -9.89 9.86
N PRO A 92 3.62 -10.29 10.66
CA PRO A 92 4.35 -9.40 11.55
C PRO A 92 5.17 -8.33 10.83
N LYS A 93 5.43 -8.49 9.52
CA LYS A 93 6.14 -7.52 8.69
C LYS A 93 5.23 -6.41 8.15
N THR A 94 3.91 -6.47 8.39
CA THR A 94 2.94 -5.50 7.83
C THR A 94 3.15 -4.09 8.41
N ILE A 95 3.31 -3.09 7.54
CA ILE A 95 3.51 -1.69 7.91
C ILE A 95 2.37 -0.77 7.45
N ALA A 96 1.62 -1.15 6.44
CA ALA A 96 0.42 -0.45 6.00
C ALA A 96 -0.50 -1.42 5.24
N GLY A 97 -1.79 -1.11 5.20
CA GLY A 97 -2.74 -1.88 4.42
C GLY A 97 -4.12 -1.21 4.34
N LYS A 98 -4.83 -1.51 3.27
CA LYS A 98 -6.21 -1.07 3.08
C LYS A 98 -7.03 -2.11 2.35
N THR A 99 -8.08 -2.58 3.04
CA THR A 99 -9.09 -3.47 2.46
C THR A 99 -10.13 -2.69 1.66
N GLY A 100 -10.75 -3.34 0.69
CA GLY A 100 -11.89 -2.81 -0.04
C GLY A 100 -12.88 -3.92 -0.42
N TYR A 101 -14.13 -3.54 -0.54
CA TYR A 101 -15.19 -4.42 -1.03
C TYR A 101 -16.32 -3.63 -1.69
N THR A 102 -16.73 -4.09 -2.85
CA THR A 102 -18.04 -3.83 -3.46
C THR A 102 -18.48 -5.10 -4.18
N ASP A 103 -19.76 -5.19 -4.54
CA ASP A 103 -20.27 -6.40 -5.24
C ASP A 103 -19.59 -6.61 -6.59
N GLU A 104 -19.20 -5.56 -7.30
CA GLU A 104 -18.52 -5.64 -8.59
C GLU A 104 -17.00 -5.85 -8.46
N ALA A 105 -16.39 -5.16 -7.50
CA ALA A 105 -14.94 -5.27 -7.28
C ALA A 105 -14.56 -6.52 -6.49
N LEU A 106 -15.51 -7.14 -5.78
CA LEU A 106 -15.24 -8.19 -4.80
C LEU A 106 -14.27 -7.71 -3.71
N ASN A 107 -13.56 -8.61 -3.07
CA ASN A 107 -12.57 -8.24 -2.07
C ASN A 107 -11.26 -7.79 -2.72
N THR A 108 -10.71 -6.71 -2.18
CA THR A 108 -9.42 -6.15 -2.59
C THR A 108 -8.57 -5.87 -1.36
N LEU A 109 -7.26 -5.93 -1.52
CA LEU A 109 -6.30 -5.57 -0.48
C LEU A 109 -5.03 -5.00 -1.11
N VAL A 110 -4.62 -3.86 -0.63
CA VAL A 110 -3.25 -3.37 -0.77
C VAL A 110 -2.57 -3.59 0.57
N SER A 111 -1.44 -4.29 0.58
CA SER A 111 -0.65 -4.51 1.80
C SER A 111 0.80 -4.12 1.56
N CYS A 112 1.38 -3.47 2.54
CA CYS A 112 2.78 -3.08 2.54
C CYS A 112 3.47 -3.77 3.72
N ALA A 113 4.63 -4.33 3.46
CA ALA A 113 5.41 -5.02 4.46
C ALA A 113 6.90 -4.69 4.32
N THR A 114 7.62 -4.75 5.41
CA THR A 114 9.06 -4.54 5.42
C THR A 114 9.78 -5.60 6.24
N ASP A 115 10.98 -5.92 5.82
CA ASP A 115 12.02 -6.42 6.70
C ASP A 115 13.14 -5.38 6.78
N ASP A 116 14.22 -5.69 7.45
CA ASP A 116 15.27 -4.70 7.73
C ASP A 116 15.91 -4.07 6.47
N ASN A 117 15.73 -4.70 5.29
CA ASN A 117 16.39 -4.29 4.05
C ASN A 117 15.43 -3.94 2.91
N LEU A 118 14.25 -4.53 2.87
CA LEU A 118 13.34 -4.43 1.72
C LEU A 118 11.94 -4.03 2.16
N GLU A 119 11.32 -3.08 1.46
CA GLU A 119 9.93 -2.70 1.62
C GLU A 119 9.16 -3.14 0.37
N LEU A 120 8.08 -3.90 0.55
CA LEU A 120 7.29 -4.48 -0.52
C LEU A 120 5.83 -4.02 -0.46
N ILE A 121 5.23 -3.88 -1.64
CA ILE A 121 3.81 -3.60 -1.81
C ILE A 121 3.18 -4.76 -2.57
N SER A 122 2.17 -5.40 -1.99
CA SER A 122 1.30 -6.36 -2.67
C SER A 122 -0.06 -5.74 -2.96
N VAL A 123 -0.60 -6.00 -4.15
CA VAL A 123 -1.93 -5.53 -4.56
C VAL A 123 -2.73 -6.71 -5.07
N VAL A 124 -3.77 -7.09 -4.33
CA VAL A 124 -4.72 -8.15 -4.69
C VAL A 124 -6.06 -7.52 -5.02
N LEU A 125 -6.54 -7.75 -6.23
CA LEU A 125 -7.81 -7.23 -6.72
C LEU A 125 -8.75 -8.37 -7.13
N LYS A 126 -10.04 -8.16 -6.88
CA LYS A 126 -11.15 -9.00 -7.36
C LYS A 126 -11.01 -10.46 -6.95
N THR A 127 -10.78 -10.73 -5.68
CA THR A 127 -10.79 -12.08 -5.11
C THR A 127 -11.98 -12.30 -4.18
N HIS A 128 -12.26 -13.55 -3.83
CA HIS A 128 -13.42 -13.91 -3.03
C HIS A 128 -13.09 -13.99 -1.54
N GLY A 129 -13.89 -13.31 -0.74
CA GLY A 129 -13.86 -13.41 0.72
C GLY A 129 -12.49 -13.06 1.30
N LYS A 130 -12.05 -13.88 2.25
CA LYS A 130 -10.79 -13.67 2.95
C LYS A 130 -9.53 -14.14 2.18
N ASN A 131 -9.69 -14.63 0.95
CA ASN A 131 -8.54 -15.03 0.13
C ASN A 131 -7.57 -13.88 -0.17
N VAL A 132 -8.02 -12.62 -0.04
CA VAL A 132 -7.13 -11.45 -0.13
C VAL A 132 -5.91 -11.55 0.79
N TYR A 133 -6.05 -12.16 1.96
CA TYR A 133 -4.98 -12.28 2.94
C TYR A 133 -3.92 -13.31 2.55
N PRO A 134 -4.27 -14.61 2.34
CA PRO A 134 -3.27 -15.58 1.89
C PRO A 134 -2.66 -15.22 0.55
N ASP A 135 -3.41 -14.62 -0.37
CA ASP A 135 -2.87 -14.16 -1.66
C ASP A 135 -1.82 -13.06 -1.45
N SER A 136 -2.11 -12.07 -0.57
CA SER A 136 -1.15 -11.01 -0.24
C SER A 136 0.09 -11.54 0.49
N ILE A 137 -0.09 -12.44 1.47
CA ILE A 137 1.02 -13.05 2.21
C ILE A 137 1.93 -13.82 1.25
N ASN A 138 1.36 -14.65 0.36
CA ASN A 138 2.13 -15.40 -0.62
C ASN A 138 2.95 -14.50 -1.56
N LEU A 139 2.37 -13.35 -1.99
CA LEU A 139 3.09 -12.37 -2.81
C LEU A 139 4.24 -11.71 -2.05
N LEU A 140 4.00 -11.32 -0.80
CA LEU A 140 5.02 -10.72 0.06
C LEU A 140 6.14 -11.71 0.37
N ASP A 141 5.80 -12.94 0.75
CA ASP A 141 6.78 -14.00 0.99
C ASP A 141 7.58 -14.32 -0.27
N TYR A 142 6.94 -14.37 -1.45
CA TYR A 142 7.66 -14.51 -2.70
C TYR A 142 8.65 -13.37 -2.91
N GLY A 143 8.25 -12.13 -2.65
CA GLY A 143 9.12 -10.97 -2.78
C GLY A 143 10.32 -11.05 -1.84
N PHE A 144 10.10 -11.29 -0.54
CA PHE A 144 11.19 -11.37 0.44
C PHE A 144 12.12 -12.57 0.23
N ASN A 145 11.64 -13.66 -0.36
CA ASN A 145 12.44 -14.87 -0.58
C ASN A 145 13.20 -14.88 -1.91
N ASN A 146 12.88 -13.96 -2.84
CA ASN A 146 13.43 -14.01 -4.19
C ASN A 146 14.07 -12.69 -4.65
N PHE A 147 14.00 -11.63 -3.85
CA PHE A 147 14.58 -10.33 -4.18
C PHE A 147 15.36 -9.79 -3.00
N ALA A 148 16.50 -9.19 -3.30
CA ALA A 148 17.31 -8.50 -2.31
C ALA A 148 17.62 -7.08 -2.78
N LYS A 149 17.80 -6.18 -1.82
CA LYS A 149 18.29 -4.82 -2.03
C LYS A 149 19.82 -4.84 -2.00
N TYR A 150 20.43 -4.35 -3.06
CA TYR A 150 21.87 -4.20 -3.16
C TYR A 150 22.21 -2.73 -3.21
N THR A 151 23.06 -2.28 -2.29
CA THR A 151 23.60 -0.92 -2.29
C THR A 151 24.75 -0.86 -3.29
N ILE A 152 24.79 0.15 -4.14
CA ILE A 152 25.86 0.28 -5.15
C ILE A 152 27.22 0.39 -4.48
N ALA A 153 27.31 1.06 -3.33
CA ALA A 153 28.53 1.17 -2.54
C ALA A 153 29.14 -0.17 -2.11
N ASP A 154 28.33 -1.23 -1.96
CA ASP A 154 28.82 -2.56 -1.59
C ASP A 154 29.59 -3.25 -2.73
N TYR A 155 29.50 -2.72 -3.95
CA TYR A 155 30.13 -3.27 -5.16
C TYR A 155 31.24 -2.39 -5.74
N GLU A 156 31.57 -1.26 -5.11
CA GLU A 156 32.66 -0.39 -5.54
C GLU A 156 34.04 -0.98 -5.20
N ASP A 157 34.61 -1.73 -6.12
CA ASP A 157 36.05 -2.09 -6.10
C ASP A 157 36.86 -1.37 -7.19
N SER A 158 36.32 -0.34 -7.83
CA SER A 158 37.06 0.36 -8.87
C SER A 158 36.89 1.88 -8.77
N GLY A 159 38.01 2.59 -8.68
CA GLY A 159 38.07 4.05 -8.65
C GLY A 159 37.55 4.77 -9.92
N ASP A 160 36.69 4.13 -10.70
CA ASP A 160 36.15 4.63 -11.97
C ASP A 160 34.80 5.33 -11.85
N PHE A 161 34.10 5.21 -10.70
CA PHE A 161 32.78 5.86 -10.47
C PHE A 161 32.93 7.01 -9.47
N LYS A 162 33.17 8.21 -9.95
CA LYS A 162 33.44 9.37 -9.08
C LYS A 162 32.22 10.16 -8.61
N GLU A 163 31.00 9.82 -9.03
CA GLU A 163 29.78 10.60 -8.75
C GLU A 163 28.53 9.73 -8.56
N ILE A 164 28.63 8.56 -7.92
CA ILE A 164 27.45 7.78 -7.56
C ILE A 164 27.03 8.16 -6.16
N ASP A 165 25.73 8.41 -5.97
CA ASP A 165 25.12 8.54 -4.65
C ASP A 165 25.41 7.26 -3.85
N PRO A 166 26.09 7.34 -2.70
CA PRO A 166 26.42 6.16 -1.90
C PRO A 166 25.19 5.42 -1.38
N ASP A 167 24.03 6.10 -1.32
CA ASP A 167 22.77 5.52 -0.90
C ASP A 167 21.95 4.95 -2.07
N ALA A 168 22.43 5.07 -3.32
CA ALA A 168 21.78 4.47 -4.48
C ALA A 168 21.75 2.94 -4.37
N TYR A 169 20.62 2.35 -4.67
CA TYR A 169 20.42 0.91 -4.60
C TYR A 169 19.66 0.35 -5.79
N VAL A 170 19.78 -0.95 -5.99
CA VAL A 170 18.96 -1.73 -6.92
C VAL A 170 18.34 -2.92 -6.18
N VAL A 171 17.15 -3.33 -6.60
CA VAL A 171 16.51 -4.56 -6.13
C VAL A 171 16.61 -5.58 -7.25
N LEU A 172 17.28 -6.68 -7.00
CA LEU A 172 17.53 -7.72 -7.98
C LEU A 172 17.01 -9.07 -7.46
N PRO A 173 16.64 -10.00 -8.37
CA PRO A 173 16.44 -11.39 -7.99
C PRO A 173 17.72 -11.98 -7.42
N GLU A 174 17.58 -12.81 -6.37
CA GLU A 174 18.66 -13.63 -5.81
C GLU A 174 19.03 -14.81 -6.73
#